data_6a5543f8f2c1b28b07ecff8a1bc47338
#
_entry.id   6a5543f8f2c1b28b07ecff8a1bc47338
#
_cell.length_a   1.000
_cell.length_b   1.000
_cell.length_c   1.000
_cell.angle_alpha   90.00
_cell.angle_beta   90.00
_cell.angle_gamma   90.00
#
_symmetry.space_group_name_H-M   'P 1'
#
loop_
_entity.id
_entity.type
_entity.pdbx_description
1 polymer ?
#
loop_
_entity_poly.entity_id
_entity_poly.type
_entity_poly.pdbx_seq_one_letter_code
_entity_poly.pdbx_strand_id
1 'polypeptide(L)'
;MKRFLFFLYFAMCHLGFSDERPNVVLILSDDQSWTDYSFMGHKMIETPVLDKFAKESLTYTRGYVTSPLCRPSLASIFSGLHTPAHGITGNDIRKKGKAKGKFNRNHVEEGKIHEQIYADYEKRDGLARLLGKAGYLSLQTGKWWEGKPQRHGFTHAMTHADPAKGGRHGDAGLKI
;
A
#
# COMPACT_ATOMS: atom_id res chain seq x y z
N MET A 1 -37.82 15.75 41.34
CA MET A 1 -36.37 16.00 41.30
C MET A 1 -35.54 14.73 41.11
N LYS A 2 -35.79 13.61 41.86
CA LYS A 2 -34.92 12.39 41.73
C LYS A 2 -34.96 11.69 40.34
N ARG A 3 -36.07 11.78 39.59
CA ARG A 3 -36.17 11.18 38.24
C ARG A 3 -35.40 11.97 37.17
N PHE A 4 -35.19 13.27 37.35
CA PHE A 4 -34.47 14.12 36.43
C PHE A 4 -32.95 13.95 36.54
N LEU A 5 -32.46 13.70 37.76
CA LEU A 5 -31.03 13.37 38.00
C LEU A 5 -30.62 12.02 37.37
N PHE A 6 -31.52 11.04 37.34
CA PHE A 6 -31.23 9.71 36.77
C PHE A 6 -31.11 9.78 35.25
N PHE A 7 -31.93 10.60 34.57
CA PHE A 7 -31.79 10.84 33.13
C PHE A 7 -30.53 11.60 32.76
N LEU A 8 -30.13 12.56 33.58
CA LEU A 8 -28.85 13.29 33.36
C LEU A 8 -27.64 12.42 33.53
N TYR A 9 -27.66 11.50 34.50
CA TYR A 9 -26.56 10.53 34.72
C TYR A 9 -26.46 9.51 33.56
N PHE A 10 -27.57 9.05 33.03
CA PHE A 10 -27.61 8.14 31.88
C PHE A 10 -27.17 8.82 30.58
N ALA A 11 -27.49 10.10 30.39
CA ALA A 11 -27.04 10.89 29.26
C ALA A 11 -25.54 11.20 29.30
N MET A 12 -24.95 11.38 30.49
CA MET A 12 -23.49 11.59 30.66
C MET A 12 -22.65 10.32 30.44
N CYS A 13 -23.23 9.13 30.63
CA CYS A 13 -22.51 7.87 30.36
C CYS A 13 -22.32 7.56 28.88
N HIS A 14 -22.98 8.28 27.97
CA HIS A 14 -22.82 8.11 26.53
C HIS A 14 -21.82 9.09 25.87
N LEU A 15 -21.17 9.95 26.66
CA LEU A 15 -20.24 10.98 26.17
C LEU A 15 -18.76 10.58 26.41
N GLY A 16 -18.39 9.34 26.17
CA GLY A 16 -17.02 9.00 26.53
C GLY A 16 -16.38 7.76 25.93
N PHE A 17 -16.95 7.12 24.94
CA PHE A 17 -16.19 6.16 24.15
C PHE A 17 -15.55 6.89 22.98
N SER A 18 -14.40 7.50 23.24
CA SER A 18 -13.42 7.73 22.19
C SER A 18 -13.18 6.38 21.53
N ASP A 19 -13.38 6.29 20.25
CA ASP A 19 -13.05 5.13 19.45
C ASP A 19 -11.52 4.99 19.49
N GLU A 20 -11.00 4.23 20.44
CA GLU A 20 -9.56 4.05 20.73
C GLU A 20 -8.87 3.16 19.68
N ARG A 21 -9.38 3.16 18.44
CA ARG A 21 -8.71 2.44 17.37
C ARG A 21 -7.33 3.06 17.11
N PRO A 22 -6.26 2.27 17.11
CA PRO A 22 -4.92 2.79 16.86
C PRO A 22 -4.79 3.33 15.44
N ASN A 23 -4.04 4.39 15.24
CA ASN A 23 -3.60 4.79 13.91
C ASN A 23 -2.65 3.75 13.33
N VAL A 24 -2.76 3.47 12.03
CA VAL A 24 -1.92 2.51 11.32
C VAL A 24 -1.05 3.27 10.32
N VAL A 25 0.26 3.18 10.48
CA VAL A 25 1.24 3.75 9.53
C VAL A 25 2.04 2.61 8.94
N LEU A 26 1.90 2.38 7.63
CA LEU A 26 2.65 1.38 6.88
C LEU A 26 3.76 2.07 6.08
N ILE A 27 5.01 1.84 6.45
CA ILE A 27 6.20 2.38 5.79
C ILE A 27 6.87 1.23 5.03
N LEU A 28 6.96 1.38 3.70
CA LEU A 28 7.59 0.41 2.81
C LEU A 28 8.82 1.05 2.17
N SER A 29 9.97 0.42 2.34
CA SER A 29 11.18 0.77 1.60
C SER A 29 11.18 0.09 0.23
N ASP A 30 11.77 0.76 -0.77
CA ASP A 30 11.91 0.25 -2.14
C ASP A 30 13.38 -0.07 -2.41
N ASP A 31 13.64 -1.23 -3.03
CA ASP A 31 14.96 -1.72 -3.38
C ASP A 31 15.97 -1.77 -2.20
N GLN A 32 15.50 -1.86 -0.96
CA GLN A 32 16.32 -1.98 0.23
C GLN A 32 16.56 -3.46 0.59
N SER A 33 17.83 -3.83 0.75
CA SER A 33 18.20 -5.17 1.20
C SER A 33 17.92 -5.36 2.69
N TRP A 34 17.62 -6.57 3.11
CA TRP A 34 17.45 -6.92 4.52
C TRP A 34 18.73 -6.68 5.36
N THR A 35 19.89 -6.61 4.69
CA THR A 35 21.18 -6.31 5.31
C THR A 35 21.49 -4.82 5.44
N ASP A 36 20.67 -3.92 4.88
CA ASP A 36 20.95 -2.48 4.81
C ASP A 36 20.56 -1.73 6.10
N TYR A 37 20.63 -2.43 7.23
CA TYR A 37 20.34 -1.90 8.57
C TYR A 37 21.49 -2.25 9.54
N SER A 38 21.89 -1.31 10.39
CA SER A 38 22.92 -1.56 11.38
C SER A 38 22.52 -2.64 12.39
N PHE A 39 21.25 -2.69 12.81
CA PHE A 39 20.75 -3.77 13.69
C PHE A 39 20.71 -5.15 13.02
N MET A 40 20.81 -5.22 11.69
CA MET A 40 20.96 -6.47 10.93
C MET A 40 22.42 -6.80 10.63
N GLY A 41 23.37 -6.02 11.14
CA GLY A 41 24.80 -6.28 11.05
C GLY A 41 25.53 -5.59 9.89
N HIS A 42 24.93 -4.59 9.23
CA HIS A 42 25.64 -3.83 8.20
C HIS A 42 26.83 -3.07 8.81
N LYS A 43 28.01 -3.17 8.18
CA LYS A 43 29.26 -2.65 8.76
C LYS A 43 29.49 -1.15 8.53
N MET A 44 28.86 -0.57 7.50
CA MET A 44 29.09 0.82 7.09
C MET A 44 27.83 1.68 7.14
N ILE A 45 26.65 1.09 6.98
CA ILE A 45 25.39 1.81 7.07
C ILE A 45 24.97 1.90 8.53
N GLU A 46 24.76 3.12 9.00
CA GLU A 46 24.26 3.40 10.34
C GLU A 46 22.80 3.80 10.26
N THR A 47 21.94 3.12 11.01
CA THR A 47 20.49 3.37 11.08
C THR A 47 20.03 3.57 12.53
N PRO A 48 20.57 4.59 13.25
CA PRO A 48 20.38 4.71 14.70
C PRO A 48 18.93 4.86 15.13
N VAL A 49 18.09 5.50 14.32
CA VAL A 49 16.64 5.66 14.60
C VAL A 49 15.92 4.33 14.43
N LEU A 50 16.22 3.58 13.36
CA LEU A 50 15.63 2.26 13.13
C LEU A 50 16.15 1.24 14.12
N ASP A 51 17.42 1.33 14.53
CA ASP A 51 17.99 0.48 15.58
C ASP A 51 17.28 0.66 16.92
N LYS A 52 17.00 1.91 17.29
CA LYS A 52 16.21 2.21 18.49
C LYS A 52 14.80 1.66 18.35
N PHE A 53 14.15 1.93 17.23
CA PHE A 53 12.80 1.43 16.97
C PHE A 53 12.73 -0.09 16.99
N ALA A 54 13.70 -0.79 16.39
CA ALA A 54 13.78 -2.25 16.40
C ALA A 54 13.92 -2.82 17.83
N LYS A 55 14.63 -2.13 18.72
CA LYS A 55 14.76 -2.53 20.14
C LYS A 55 13.48 -2.35 20.95
N GLU A 56 12.66 -1.37 20.57
CA GLU A 56 11.42 -1.00 21.27
C GLU A 56 10.17 -1.66 20.65
N SER A 57 10.32 -2.46 19.60
CA SER A 57 9.23 -3.05 18.84
C SER A 57 9.42 -4.55 18.59
N LEU A 58 8.36 -5.20 18.08
CA LEU A 58 8.47 -6.57 17.61
C LEU A 58 9.18 -6.62 16.26
N THR A 59 10.39 -7.16 16.24
CA THR A 59 11.24 -7.24 15.05
C THR A 59 11.24 -8.64 14.46
N TYR A 60 10.80 -8.78 13.21
CA TYR A 60 10.88 -10.02 12.44
C TYR A 60 12.11 -9.98 11.53
N THR A 61 13.12 -10.78 11.85
CA THR A 61 14.38 -10.85 11.08
C THR A 61 14.29 -11.74 9.83
N ARG A 62 13.18 -12.47 9.66
CA ARG A 62 12.93 -13.38 8.53
C ARG A 62 11.60 -13.06 7.86
N GLY A 63 11.45 -11.81 7.38
CA GLY A 63 10.33 -11.40 6.56
C GLY A 63 10.62 -11.68 5.08
N TYR A 64 9.67 -12.29 4.37
CA TYR A 64 9.84 -12.63 2.96
C TYR A 64 8.75 -11.94 2.13
N VAL A 65 9.17 -11.40 0.98
CA VAL A 65 8.25 -10.85 -0.02
C VAL A 65 7.75 -11.98 -0.95
N THR A 66 6.56 -11.81 -1.49
CA THR A 66 5.96 -12.78 -2.42
C THR A 66 6.55 -12.72 -3.83
N SER A 67 7.24 -11.64 -4.16
CA SER A 67 7.90 -11.39 -5.44
C SER A 67 9.08 -10.44 -5.25
N PRO A 68 10.18 -10.63 -5.98
CA PRO A 68 11.34 -9.73 -5.92
C PRO A 68 11.16 -8.43 -6.72
N LEU A 69 10.00 -8.20 -7.33
CA LEU A 69 9.68 -7.01 -8.13
C LEU A 69 8.70 -6.10 -7.40
N CYS A 70 8.87 -4.79 -7.56
CA CYS A 70 8.09 -3.74 -6.87
C CYS A 70 6.58 -3.93 -7.03
N ARG A 71 6.09 -3.92 -8.26
CA ARG A 71 4.66 -3.97 -8.55
C ARG A 71 3.97 -5.22 -8.01
N PRO A 72 4.42 -6.46 -8.31
CA PRO A 72 3.75 -7.65 -7.80
C PRO A 72 3.88 -7.79 -6.29
N SER A 73 4.97 -7.31 -5.67
CA SER A 73 5.11 -7.30 -4.21
C SER A 73 4.12 -6.34 -3.55
N LEU A 74 4.01 -5.10 -4.05
CA LEU A 74 3.01 -4.13 -3.57
C LEU A 74 1.58 -4.65 -3.77
N ALA A 75 1.29 -5.25 -4.92
CA ALA A 75 -0.01 -5.86 -5.18
C ALA A 75 -0.35 -6.94 -4.17
N SER A 76 0.62 -7.76 -3.76
CA SER A 76 0.43 -8.77 -2.71
C SER A 76 0.18 -8.14 -1.35
N ILE A 77 0.93 -7.12 -0.96
CA ILE A 77 0.78 -6.43 0.33
C ILE A 77 -0.63 -5.83 0.44
N PHE A 78 -1.07 -5.11 -0.58
CA PHE A 78 -2.34 -4.40 -0.52
C PHE A 78 -3.56 -5.30 -0.76
N SER A 79 -3.43 -6.41 -1.50
CA SER A 79 -4.53 -7.36 -1.73
C SER A 79 -4.60 -8.50 -0.73
N GLY A 80 -3.52 -8.78 0.00
CA GLY A 80 -3.39 -9.97 0.83
C GLY A 80 -3.27 -11.28 0.03
N LEU A 81 -3.00 -11.22 -1.27
CA LEU A 81 -2.95 -12.38 -2.17
C LEU A 81 -1.53 -12.63 -2.67
N HIS A 82 -1.19 -13.88 -2.91
CA HIS A 82 0.03 -14.25 -3.60
C HIS A 82 -0.03 -13.91 -5.10
N THR A 83 1.14 -13.68 -5.71
CA THR A 83 1.30 -13.32 -7.12
C THR A 83 0.47 -14.17 -8.10
N PRO A 84 0.39 -15.50 -8.01
CA PRO A 84 -0.47 -16.30 -8.90
C PRO A 84 -1.96 -15.99 -8.77
N ALA A 85 -2.41 -15.58 -7.58
CA ALA A 85 -3.82 -15.31 -7.32
C ALA A 85 -4.26 -13.92 -7.79
N HIS A 86 -3.41 -12.89 -7.70
CA HIS A 86 -3.74 -11.56 -8.23
C HIS A 86 -3.30 -11.38 -9.69
N GLY A 87 -2.45 -12.26 -10.24
CA GLY A 87 -2.06 -12.27 -11.65
C GLY A 87 -1.06 -11.20 -12.09
N ILE A 88 -0.62 -10.32 -11.19
CA ILE A 88 0.37 -9.26 -11.47
C ILE A 88 1.76 -9.87 -11.23
N THR A 89 2.46 -10.23 -12.32
CA THR A 89 3.72 -11.01 -12.26
C THR A 89 4.97 -10.21 -12.57
N GLY A 90 4.85 -8.92 -12.89
CA GLY A 90 5.98 -8.06 -13.23
C GLY A 90 5.61 -6.59 -13.18
N ASN A 91 6.63 -5.73 -13.24
CA ASN A 91 6.44 -4.28 -13.28
C ASN A 91 5.81 -3.83 -14.61
N ASP A 92 6.22 -4.49 -15.70
CA ASP A 92 5.70 -4.20 -17.05
C ASP A 92 4.68 -5.24 -17.47
N ILE A 93 3.69 -4.82 -18.23
CA ILE A 93 2.75 -5.72 -18.87
C ILE A 93 3.40 -6.30 -20.12
N ARG A 94 3.71 -7.59 -20.06
CA ARG A 94 4.22 -8.31 -21.24
C ARG A 94 3.09 -8.95 -22.00
N LYS A 95 2.96 -8.66 -23.29
CA LYS A 95 2.11 -9.44 -24.20
C LYS A 95 2.63 -10.87 -24.29
N LYS A 96 1.77 -11.87 -24.02
CA LYS A 96 2.05 -13.27 -24.33
C LYS A 96 2.43 -13.37 -25.82
N GLY A 97 3.64 -13.82 -26.14
CA GLY A 97 4.05 -14.23 -27.50
C GLY A 97 5.02 -13.32 -28.26
N LYS A 98 5.47 -12.20 -27.70
CA LYS A 98 6.57 -11.44 -28.33
C LYS A 98 7.89 -11.70 -27.61
N ALA A 99 8.71 -12.56 -28.26
CA ALA A 99 10.12 -12.74 -27.94
C ALA A 99 10.87 -11.40 -27.98
N LYS A 100 11.94 -11.34 -27.18
CA LYS A 100 12.95 -10.27 -27.09
C LYS A 100 13.10 -9.44 -28.39
N GLY A 101 12.47 -8.29 -28.46
CA GLY A 101 12.65 -7.38 -29.57
C GLY A 101 11.83 -6.12 -29.38
N LYS A 102 12.51 -5.00 -29.43
CA LYS A 102 12.06 -3.60 -29.37
C LYS A 102 10.63 -3.39 -28.85
N PHE A 103 10.56 -2.84 -27.66
CA PHE A 103 9.36 -2.35 -27.00
C PHE A 103 8.56 -1.45 -27.95
N ASN A 104 7.63 -2.03 -28.69
CA ASN A 104 6.73 -1.25 -29.53
C ASN A 104 5.56 -0.83 -28.62
N ARG A 105 5.63 0.42 -28.16
CA ARG A 105 4.62 1.04 -27.30
C ARG A 105 3.35 1.29 -28.13
N ASN A 106 2.53 0.27 -28.26
CA ASN A 106 1.16 0.47 -28.74
C ASN A 106 0.32 0.91 -27.53
N HIS A 107 0.42 2.20 -27.19
CA HIS A 107 -0.14 2.82 -25.99
C HIS A 107 -1.63 2.50 -25.76
N VAL A 108 -2.42 2.36 -26.83
CA VAL A 108 -3.86 2.08 -26.72
C VAL A 108 -4.15 0.66 -26.23
N GLU A 109 -3.38 -0.31 -26.69
CA GLU A 109 -3.59 -1.72 -26.32
C GLU A 109 -3.03 -2.02 -24.92
N GLU A 110 -1.92 -1.39 -24.56
CA GLU A 110 -1.38 -1.43 -23.18
C GLU A 110 -2.36 -0.80 -22.21
N GLY A 111 -2.96 0.33 -22.57
CA GLY A 111 -3.98 1.00 -21.74
C GLY A 111 -5.18 0.10 -21.43
N LYS A 112 -5.67 -0.68 -22.42
CA LYS A 112 -6.77 -1.63 -22.22
C LYS A 112 -6.39 -2.77 -21.28
N ILE A 113 -5.17 -3.29 -21.39
CA ILE A 113 -4.68 -4.35 -20.49
C ILE A 113 -4.51 -3.81 -19.08
N HIS A 114 -4.00 -2.58 -18.92
CA HIS A 114 -3.90 -1.93 -17.61
C HIS A 114 -5.28 -1.76 -16.98
N GLU A 115 -6.25 -1.23 -17.72
CA GLU A 115 -7.62 -1.08 -17.20
C GLU A 115 -8.25 -2.40 -16.79
N GLN A 116 -8.01 -3.48 -17.52
CA GLN A 116 -8.50 -4.80 -17.15
C GLN A 116 -7.87 -5.28 -15.83
N ILE A 117 -6.55 -5.11 -15.66
CA ILE A 117 -5.85 -5.46 -14.42
C ILE A 117 -6.38 -4.61 -13.26
N TYR A 118 -6.56 -3.30 -13.47
CA TYR A 118 -7.09 -2.41 -12.43
C TYR A 118 -8.50 -2.82 -12.03
N ALA A 119 -9.37 -3.12 -13.01
CA ALA A 119 -10.73 -3.56 -12.74
C ALA A 119 -10.80 -4.90 -12.00
N ASP A 120 -9.91 -5.83 -12.32
CA ASP A 120 -9.84 -7.13 -11.64
C ASP A 120 -9.28 -6.99 -10.22
N TYR A 121 -8.30 -6.11 -10.03
CA TYR A 121 -7.74 -5.81 -8.72
C TYR A 121 -8.74 -5.03 -7.85
N GLU A 122 -9.50 -4.11 -8.43
CA GLU A 122 -10.53 -3.28 -7.77
C GLU A 122 -11.68 -4.11 -7.17
N LYS A 123 -12.00 -5.26 -7.74
CA LYS A 123 -13.04 -6.16 -7.22
C LYS A 123 -12.67 -6.82 -5.88
N ARG A 124 -11.41 -6.71 -5.45
CA ARG A 124 -10.88 -7.39 -4.28
C ARG A 124 -10.97 -6.50 -3.04
N ASP A 125 -11.27 -7.11 -1.91
CA ASP A 125 -11.22 -6.44 -0.60
C ASP A 125 -9.76 -6.34 -0.12
N GLY A 126 -9.04 -5.35 -0.66
CA GLY A 126 -7.67 -5.06 -0.23
C GLY A 126 -7.62 -4.30 1.10
N LEU A 127 -6.40 -4.12 1.60
CA LEU A 127 -6.11 -3.51 2.91
C LEU A 127 -6.87 -2.19 3.14
N ALA A 128 -6.81 -1.25 2.19
CA ALA A 128 -7.45 0.05 2.35
C ALA A 128 -8.99 -0.05 2.44
N ARG A 129 -9.61 -0.98 1.69
CA ARG A 129 -11.06 -1.22 1.78
C ARG A 129 -11.46 -1.86 3.09
N LEU A 130 -10.69 -2.83 3.57
CA LEU A 130 -10.95 -3.49 4.85
C LEU A 130 -10.86 -2.49 6.00
N LEU A 131 -9.83 -1.65 6.01
CA LEU A 131 -9.69 -0.57 6.99
C LEU A 131 -10.82 0.47 6.85
N GLY A 132 -11.22 0.83 5.63
CA GLY A 132 -12.34 1.72 5.38
C GLY A 132 -13.67 1.16 5.90
N LYS A 133 -13.94 -0.15 5.74
CA LYS A 133 -15.10 -0.84 6.35
C LYS A 133 -15.07 -0.76 7.88
N ALA A 134 -13.89 -0.71 8.47
CA ALA A 134 -13.69 -0.49 9.90
C ALA A 134 -13.70 1.01 10.29
N GLY A 135 -14.03 1.92 9.37
CA GLY A 135 -14.16 3.36 9.63
C GLY A 135 -12.86 4.16 9.58
N TYR A 136 -11.76 3.61 9.09
CA TYR A 136 -10.52 4.35 8.92
C TYR A 136 -10.57 5.24 7.67
N LEU A 137 -10.06 6.46 7.81
CA LEU A 137 -9.61 7.25 6.68
C LEU A 137 -8.19 6.81 6.31
N SER A 138 -7.87 6.75 5.03
CA SER A 138 -6.57 6.29 4.57
C SER A 138 -5.95 7.24 3.55
N LEU A 139 -4.65 7.46 3.68
CA LEU A 139 -3.83 8.24 2.75
C LEU A 139 -2.81 7.32 2.09
N GLN A 140 -2.80 7.28 0.76
CA GLN A 140 -1.73 6.68 -0.01
C GLN A 140 -0.73 7.77 -0.43
N THR A 141 0.55 7.53 -0.20
CA THR A 141 1.66 8.37 -0.69
C THR A 141 2.79 7.50 -1.22
N GLY A 142 3.62 8.05 -2.12
CA GLY A 142 4.72 7.33 -2.72
C GLY A 142 4.31 6.42 -3.87
N LYS A 143 5.08 5.35 -4.10
CA LYS A 143 4.98 4.49 -5.26
C LYS A 143 3.66 3.71 -5.33
N TRP A 144 2.97 3.78 -6.46
CA TRP A 144 1.72 3.08 -6.70
C TRP A 144 1.59 2.70 -8.19
N TRP A 145 1.10 1.49 -8.49
CA TRP A 145 1.07 0.93 -9.85
C TRP A 145 -0.34 0.69 -10.40
N GLU A 146 -1.36 0.56 -9.55
CA GLU A 146 -2.65 0.02 -9.94
C GLU A 146 -3.71 1.12 -10.17
N GLY A 147 -3.39 2.08 -11.03
CA GLY A 147 -4.30 3.18 -11.36
C GLY A 147 -4.49 4.17 -10.21
N LYS A 148 -5.65 4.79 -10.11
CA LYS A 148 -5.94 5.73 -9.02
C LYS A 148 -6.11 4.98 -7.69
N PRO A 149 -5.39 5.34 -6.62
CA PRO A 149 -5.50 4.65 -5.32
C PRO A 149 -6.93 4.63 -4.75
N GLN A 150 -7.74 5.65 -5.04
CA GLN A 150 -9.13 5.71 -4.59
C GLN A 150 -9.99 4.56 -5.14
N ARG A 151 -9.69 4.03 -6.33
CA ARG A 151 -10.35 2.85 -6.88
C ARG A 151 -10.19 1.62 -5.97
N HIS A 152 -9.12 1.60 -5.17
CA HIS A 152 -8.76 0.50 -4.29
C HIS A 152 -9.09 0.75 -2.81
N GLY A 153 -9.88 1.80 -2.54
CA GLY A 153 -10.43 2.07 -1.22
C GLY A 153 -9.67 3.10 -0.39
N PHE A 154 -8.60 3.70 -0.93
CA PHE A 154 -7.98 4.84 -0.26
C PHE A 154 -8.90 6.06 -0.31
N THR A 155 -9.07 6.73 0.83
CA THR A 155 -9.87 7.95 0.91
C THR A 155 -9.13 9.15 0.33
N HIS A 156 -7.81 9.18 0.48
CA HIS A 156 -6.92 10.23 -0.01
C HIS A 156 -5.71 9.62 -0.70
N ALA A 157 -5.15 10.34 -1.68
CA ALA A 157 -3.93 9.94 -2.36
C ALA A 157 -3.11 11.16 -2.76
N MET A 158 -1.80 11.08 -2.57
CA MET A 158 -0.84 12.06 -3.09
C MET A 158 -0.27 11.62 -4.44
N THR A 159 -0.31 10.33 -4.74
CA THR A 159 0.15 9.79 -6.02
C THR A 159 -0.99 9.80 -7.04
N HIS A 160 -0.70 10.28 -8.25
CA HIS A 160 -1.58 10.15 -9.39
C HIS A 160 -0.96 9.19 -10.40
N ALA A 161 -1.72 8.19 -10.84
CA ALA A 161 -1.28 7.24 -11.87
C ALA A 161 -1.63 7.74 -13.27
N ASP A 162 -1.12 8.90 -13.67
CA ASP A 162 -1.34 9.43 -15.02
C ASP A 162 -0.06 9.24 -15.88
N PRO A 163 -0.02 8.23 -16.76
CA PRO A 163 1.13 7.98 -17.61
C PRO A 163 1.40 9.11 -18.63
N ALA A 164 0.40 9.95 -18.92
CA ALA A 164 0.54 11.06 -19.84
C ALA A 164 1.44 12.20 -19.30
N LYS A 165 1.70 12.23 -17.98
CA LYS A 165 2.51 13.26 -17.34
C LYS A 165 3.98 12.87 -17.11
N GLY A 166 4.46 11.84 -17.78
CA GLY A 166 5.91 11.60 -17.97
C GLY A 166 6.61 10.82 -16.85
N GLY A 167 5.89 10.12 -15.99
CA GLY A 167 6.45 9.19 -15.02
C GLY A 167 6.24 7.72 -15.41
N ARG A 168 7.06 6.82 -14.89
CA ARG A 168 6.69 5.41 -14.79
C ARG A 168 5.48 5.33 -13.87
N HIS A 169 4.57 4.37 -14.11
CA HIS A 169 3.34 4.22 -13.31
C HIS A 169 3.58 4.18 -11.79
N GLY A 170 4.75 3.75 -11.34
CA GLY A 170 5.09 3.68 -9.93
C GLY A 170 5.81 4.89 -9.36
N ASP A 171 6.38 5.74 -10.19
CA ASP A 171 7.23 6.86 -9.74
C ASP A 171 6.55 8.23 -9.93
N ALA A 172 5.36 8.25 -10.56
CA ALA A 172 4.63 9.49 -10.81
C ALA A 172 3.91 9.94 -9.53
N GLY A 173 4.35 11.03 -8.94
CA GLY A 173 3.56 11.67 -7.90
C GLY A 173 4.28 12.37 -6.78
N LEU A 174 5.55 12.14 -6.55
CA LEU A 174 6.34 12.96 -5.64
C LEU A 174 7.32 13.82 -6.47
N LYS A 175 6.84 14.96 -6.93
CA LYS A 175 7.74 16.11 -7.12
C LYS A 175 7.85 16.78 -5.76
N ILE A 176 8.91 16.46 -5.05
CA ILE A 176 9.39 17.24 -3.92
C ILE A 176 9.97 18.54 -4.46
#